data_9d03df0de72f58f351e3422d0c501dbf
#
_entry.id   9d03df0de72f58f351e3422d0c501dbf
#
_cell.length_a   1.000
_cell.length_b   1.000
_cell.length_c   1.000
_cell.angle_alpha   90.00
_cell.angle_beta   90.00
_cell.angle_gamma   90.00
#
_symmetry.space_group_name_H-M   'P 1'
#
loop_
_entity.id
_entity.type
_entity.pdbx_description
1 polymer ?
#
loop_
_entity_poly.entity_id
_entity_poly.type
_entity_poly.pdbx_seq_one_letter_code
_entity_poly.pdbx_strand_id
1 'polypeptide(L)'
;MKRKINQLCLFMLLGAALFSTTSCSERVDAGSEGILVNLYGSDKGVDDVSLVTGRVWYNPFTEEVYEYPTYVQTIDYPAFTINAKDGSEFTVDPTVSLKMVDGNAPKVFKKYRKELKDIVNGTLFNYVKDAFRIQLNKYTTDQIVSNRDLVEKAIEAQLSKALANEHFHLEQLTSGLKYPSSIVEAVNQKNKAIQEAQRALNEVAVKKAEAEKMLVQAKAEREANELKTASLTPAILQKMWIEKWDGKLPVYGNVP
;
A
#
# COMPACT_ATOMS: atom_id res chain seq x y z
N MET A 1 -28.60 43.67 65.29
CA MET A 1 -27.82 42.45 65.03
C MET A 1 -28.56 41.41 64.19
N LYS A 2 -29.79 41.02 64.48
CA LYS A 2 -30.55 39.99 63.74
C LYS A 2 -30.73 40.26 62.22
N ARG A 3 -30.89 41.52 61.80
CA ARG A 3 -31.06 41.87 60.36
C ARG A 3 -29.81 41.65 59.53
N LYS A 4 -28.61 41.88 60.06
CA LYS A 4 -27.33 41.63 59.38
C LYS A 4 -26.99 40.13 59.27
N ILE A 5 -27.40 39.33 60.25
CA ILE A 5 -27.23 37.88 60.24
C ILE A 5 -28.14 37.25 59.19
N ASN A 6 -29.39 37.70 59.05
CA ASN A 6 -30.28 37.23 58.03
C ASN A 6 -29.82 37.58 56.60
N GLN A 7 -29.22 38.76 56.41
CA GLN A 7 -28.64 39.13 55.12
C GLN A 7 -27.42 38.29 54.78
N LEU A 8 -26.57 37.97 55.76
CA LEU A 8 -25.42 37.11 55.57
C LEU A 8 -25.82 35.67 55.23
N CYS A 9 -26.84 35.14 55.93
CA CYS A 9 -27.41 33.83 55.64
C CYS A 9 -28.06 33.77 54.25
N LEU A 10 -28.75 34.87 53.83
CA LEU A 10 -29.35 34.94 52.50
C LEU A 10 -28.31 35.01 51.39
N PHE A 11 -27.18 35.72 51.58
CA PHE A 11 -26.07 35.76 50.66
C PHE A 11 -25.34 34.40 50.60
N MET A 12 -25.19 33.69 51.71
CA MET A 12 -24.62 32.34 51.77
C MET A 12 -25.51 31.32 51.05
N LEU A 13 -26.82 31.38 51.25
CA LEU A 13 -27.78 30.53 50.53
C LEU A 13 -27.83 30.84 49.02
N LEU A 14 -27.76 32.11 48.62
CA LEU A 14 -27.70 32.50 47.21
C LEU A 14 -26.36 32.06 46.56
N GLY A 15 -25.25 32.17 47.28
CA GLY A 15 -23.95 31.66 46.86
C GLY A 15 -23.94 30.14 46.69
N ALA A 16 -24.52 29.39 47.62
CA ALA A 16 -24.65 27.94 47.56
C ALA A 16 -25.54 27.48 46.38
N ALA A 17 -26.63 28.24 46.09
CA ALA A 17 -27.50 27.95 44.96
C ALA A 17 -26.84 28.23 43.58
N LEU A 18 -25.89 29.17 43.49
CA LEU A 18 -25.11 29.43 42.28
C LEU A 18 -24.03 28.37 42.01
N PHE A 19 -23.49 27.73 43.06
CA PHE A 19 -22.54 26.64 42.92
C PHE A 19 -23.17 25.28 42.55
N SER A 20 -24.48 25.11 42.76
CA SER A 20 -25.17 23.84 42.45
C SER A 20 -25.63 23.70 40.98
N THR A 21 -25.37 24.68 40.11
CA THR A 21 -25.81 24.64 38.71
C THR A 21 -24.67 24.32 37.71
N THR A 22 -23.51 23.91 38.17
CA THR A 22 -22.47 23.41 37.26
C THR A 22 -22.77 21.95 36.90
N SER A 23 -23.89 21.74 36.23
CA SER A 23 -24.14 20.53 35.47
C SER A 23 -23.30 20.62 34.20
N CYS A 24 -22.21 19.84 34.10
CA CYS A 24 -21.48 19.70 32.88
C CYS A 24 -22.32 18.92 31.87
N SER A 25 -22.49 19.46 30.69
CA SER A 25 -23.03 18.69 29.57
C SER A 25 -21.93 18.52 28.54
N GLU A 26 -21.71 17.32 28.14
CA GLU A 26 -20.80 16.98 27.05
C GLU A 26 -21.60 16.58 25.82
N ARG A 27 -21.10 16.94 24.65
CA ARG A 27 -21.73 16.58 23.40
C ARG A 27 -20.89 15.50 22.73
N VAL A 28 -21.47 14.33 22.64
CA VAL A 28 -20.91 13.25 21.82
C VAL A 28 -21.16 13.60 20.35
N ASP A 29 -20.09 13.73 19.58
CA ASP A 29 -20.18 14.13 18.16
C ASP A 29 -20.80 13.03 17.29
N ALA A 30 -21.38 13.45 16.17
CA ALA A 30 -21.95 12.53 15.20
C ALA A 30 -20.84 11.62 14.63
N GLY A 31 -21.03 10.31 14.66
CA GLY A 31 -20.03 9.30 14.28
C GLY A 31 -19.12 8.88 15.42
N SER A 32 -19.49 9.22 16.66
CA SER A 32 -18.83 8.74 17.87
C SER A 32 -19.85 8.11 18.81
N GLU A 33 -19.38 7.17 19.61
CA GLU A 33 -20.13 6.58 20.72
C GLU A 33 -19.59 7.12 22.04
N GLY A 34 -20.46 7.67 22.86
CA GLY A 34 -20.14 8.10 24.22
C GLY A 34 -20.29 6.94 25.20
N ILE A 35 -19.41 6.87 26.16
CA ILE A 35 -19.43 5.90 27.24
C ILE A 35 -19.50 6.66 28.56
N LEU A 36 -20.59 6.51 29.30
CA LEU A 36 -20.72 7.08 30.64
C LEU A 36 -20.25 6.04 31.66
N VAL A 37 -19.31 6.46 32.49
CA VAL A 37 -18.69 5.61 33.52
C VAL A 37 -18.92 6.20 34.91
N ASN A 38 -19.52 5.43 35.84
CA ASN A 38 -19.67 5.81 37.22
C ASN A 38 -18.37 5.56 38.01
N LEU A 39 -17.79 6.62 38.56
CA LEU A 39 -16.55 6.55 39.36
C LEU A 39 -16.77 6.14 40.79
N TYR A 40 -17.94 6.43 41.36
CA TYR A 40 -18.28 6.22 42.77
C TYR A 40 -19.70 5.63 42.91
N GLY A 41 -19.94 4.94 44.03
CA GLY A 41 -21.24 4.36 44.37
C GLY A 41 -21.22 2.85 44.46
N SER A 42 -22.39 2.25 44.72
CA SER A 42 -22.60 0.79 44.74
C SER A 42 -22.43 0.15 43.36
N ASP A 43 -22.76 0.94 42.32
CA ASP A 43 -22.73 0.55 40.90
C ASP A 43 -21.47 1.05 40.22
N LYS A 44 -20.41 1.31 40.97
CA LYS A 44 -19.12 1.75 40.45
C LYS A 44 -18.45 0.65 39.64
N GLY A 45 -17.92 1.04 38.50
CA GLY A 45 -17.04 0.20 37.73
C GLY A 45 -17.56 -0.18 36.37
N VAL A 46 -16.91 -1.20 35.77
CA VAL A 46 -17.05 -1.57 34.37
C VAL A 46 -18.41 -2.24 34.05
N ASP A 47 -19.18 -2.62 35.08
CA ASP A 47 -20.45 -3.32 34.85
C ASP A 47 -21.60 -2.35 34.51
N ASP A 48 -21.51 -1.10 34.92
CA ASP A 48 -22.49 -0.06 34.60
C ASP A 48 -21.96 0.97 33.58
N VAL A 49 -21.52 0.46 32.44
CA VAL A 49 -21.09 1.28 31.31
C VAL A 49 -22.25 1.41 30.34
N SER A 50 -22.84 2.58 30.26
CA SER A 50 -23.94 2.86 29.34
C SER A 50 -23.44 3.54 28.06
N LEU A 51 -23.99 3.09 26.92
CA LEU A 51 -23.79 3.77 25.64
C LEU A 51 -24.67 5.02 25.60
N VAL A 52 -24.07 6.16 25.34
CA VAL A 52 -24.76 7.46 25.25
C VAL A 52 -24.45 8.15 23.93
N THR A 53 -25.43 8.88 23.41
CA THR A 53 -25.31 9.62 22.15
C THR A 53 -25.92 11.02 22.28
N GLY A 54 -25.40 11.97 21.53
CA GLY A 54 -25.91 13.35 21.55
C GLY A 54 -25.43 14.14 22.75
N ARG A 55 -26.32 14.93 23.37
CA ARG A 55 -25.95 15.73 24.54
C ARG A 55 -26.18 14.90 25.82
N VAL A 56 -25.10 14.63 26.52
CA VAL A 56 -25.10 13.88 27.78
C VAL A 56 -24.93 14.86 28.94
N TRP A 57 -25.80 14.76 29.94
CA TRP A 57 -25.70 15.49 31.19
C TRP A 57 -25.09 14.55 32.22
N TYR A 58 -23.97 14.92 32.80
CA TYR A 58 -23.27 14.10 33.77
C TYR A 58 -22.75 14.95 34.92
N ASN A 59 -22.49 14.28 36.06
CA ASN A 59 -21.90 14.91 37.23
C ASN A 59 -20.38 14.72 37.17
N PRO A 60 -19.56 15.77 36.93
CA PRO A 60 -18.12 15.64 36.77
C PRO A 60 -17.38 15.16 38.02
N PHE A 61 -18.05 15.12 39.19
CA PHE A 61 -17.47 14.60 40.42
C PHE A 61 -17.64 13.08 40.57
N THR A 62 -18.64 12.48 39.93
CA THR A 62 -19.02 11.08 40.09
C THR A 62 -19.04 10.28 38.83
N GLU A 63 -19.03 10.94 37.69
CA GLU A 63 -19.16 10.34 36.36
C GLU A 63 -18.12 10.90 35.40
N GLU A 64 -17.74 10.11 34.42
CA GLU A 64 -16.82 10.48 33.35
C GLU A 64 -17.36 9.98 32.03
N VAL A 65 -17.23 10.80 30.98
CA VAL A 65 -17.67 10.46 29.63
C VAL A 65 -16.42 10.24 28.75
N TYR A 66 -16.35 9.06 28.14
CA TYR A 66 -15.34 8.73 27.15
C TYR A 66 -15.97 8.71 25.77
N GLU A 67 -15.32 9.31 24.80
CA GLU A 67 -15.78 9.36 23.42
C GLU A 67 -14.95 8.44 22.53
N TYR A 68 -15.63 7.52 21.83
CA TYR A 68 -15.01 6.57 20.91
C TYR A 68 -15.53 6.82 19.49
N PRO A 69 -14.69 7.35 18.56
CA PRO A 69 -15.05 7.50 17.17
C PRO A 69 -15.34 6.16 16.51
N THR A 70 -16.44 6.09 15.76
CA THR A 70 -16.85 4.91 14.97
C THR A 70 -16.57 5.08 13.46
N TYR A 71 -16.13 6.27 13.05
CA TYR A 71 -15.70 6.53 11.69
C TYR A 71 -14.29 5.95 11.42
N VAL A 72 -13.96 5.81 10.16
CA VAL A 72 -12.66 5.28 9.73
C VAL A 72 -11.54 6.23 10.15
N GLN A 73 -10.59 5.70 10.89
CA GLN A 73 -9.37 6.39 11.30
C GLN A 73 -8.18 5.78 10.57
N THR A 74 -7.34 6.63 9.99
CA THR A 74 -6.09 6.22 9.38
C THR A 74 -4.95 6.58 10.33
N ILE A 75 -4.19 5.56 10.70
CA ILE A 75 -3.10 5.64 11.67
C ILE A 75 -1.81 5.27 10.98
N ASP A 76 -0.85 6.16 11.05
CA ASP A 76 0.50 5.95 10.59
C ASP A 76 1.35 5.51 11.77
N TYR A 77 1.78 4.25 11.77
CA TYR A 77 2.56 3.68 12.84
C TYR A 77 4.06 3.87 12.62
N PRO A 78 4.85 4.02 13.69
CA PRO A 78 6.29 4.15 13.54
C PRO A 78 6.89 2.92 12.90
N ALA A 79 7.87 3.13 12.03
CA ALA A 79 8.60 2.07 11.37
C ALA A 79 9.29 1.14 12.37
N PHE A 80 9.28 -0.16 12.08
CA PHE A 80 9.93 -1.20 12.86
C PHE A 80 10.58 -2.25 11.97
N THR A 81 11.53 -3.00 12.52
CA THR A 81 12.24 -4.07 11.81
C THR A 81 11.72 -5.44 12.19
N ILE A 82 11.64 -6.33 11.22
CA ILE A 82 11.25 -7.73 11.40
C ILE A 82 12.15 -8.61 10.53
N ASN A 83 12.49 -9.78 11.05
CA ASN A 83 13.28 -10.75 10.32
C ASN A 83 12.40 -11.73 9.55
N ALA A 84 12.79 -12.04 8.32
CA ALA A 84 12.23 -13.13 7.54
C ALA A 84 12.75 -14.49 8.05
N LYS A 85 12.26 -15.57 7.47
CA LYS A 85 12.64 -16.96 7.82
C LYS A 85 14.15 -17.23 7.67
N ASP A 86 14.79 -16.57 6.73
CA ASP A 86 16.23 -16.68 6.43
C ASP A 86 17.11 -15.72 7.25
N GLY A 87 16.52 -14.97 8.19
CA GLY A 87 17.21 -14.02 9.05
C GLY A 87 17.43 -12.63 8.43
N SER A 88 16.98 -12.38 7.20
CA SER A 88 17.07 -11.05 6.57
C SER A 88 16.16 -10.06 7.28
N GLU A 89 16.65 -8.85 7.53
CA GLU A 89 15.90 -7.78 8.17
C GLU A 89 15.09 -6.98 7.15
N PHE A 90 13.81 -6.84 7.42
CA PHE A 90 12.89 -5.98 6.67
C PHE A 90 12.45 -4.82 7.54
N THR A 91 12.43 -3.63 6.98
CA THR A 91 11.81 -2.46 7.63
C THR A 91 10.37 -2.35 7.15
N VAL A 92 9.46 -2.25 8.09
CA VAL A 92 8.02 -2.10 7.85
C VAL A 92 7.57 -0.75 8.37
N ASP A 93 6.84 -0.01 7.54
CA ASP A 93 6.32 1.34 7.82
C ASP A 93 4.82 1.34 7.54
N PRO A 94 4.01 0.70 8.44
CA PRO A 94 2.63 0.40 8.13
C PRO A 94 1.69 1.55 8.41
N THR A 95 0.80 1.82 7.46
CA THR A 95 -0.36 2.69 7.66
C THR A 95 -1.62 1.82 7.67
N VAL A 96 -2.42 1.96 8.71
CA VAL A 96 -3.62 1.14 8.94
C VAL A 96 -4.85 2.03 9.00
N SER A 97 -5.83 1.76 8.16
CA SER A 97 -7.16 2.37 8.25
C SER A 97 -8.12 1.38 8.91
N LEU A 98 -8.66 1.76 10.03
CA LEU A 98 -9.57 0.93 10.82
C LEU A 98 -10.72 1.75 11.39
N LYS A 99 -11.81 1.08 11.74
CA LYS A 99 -12.92 1.67 12.49
C LYS A 99 -13.34 0.74 13.61
N MET A 100 -13.88 1.31 14.67
CA MET A 100 -14.56 0.52 15.69
C MET A 100 -15.92 0.05 15.16
N VAL A 101 -16.31 -1.16 15.52
CA VAL A 101 -17.65 -1.69 15.17
C VAL A 101 -18.70 -1.03 16.06
N ASP A 102 -19.72 -0.45 15.43
CA ASP A 102 -20.80 0.26 16.10
C ASP A 102 -21.44 -0.58 17.24
N GLY A 103 -21.76 0.06 18.34
CA GLY A 103 -22.37 -0.58 19.52
C GLY A 103 -21.39 -1.35 20.41
N ASN A 104 -20.10 -1.39 20.08
CA ASN A 104 -19.12 -2.15 20.86
C ASN A 104 -18.19 -1.29 21.73
N ALA A 105 -18.36 0.03 21.77
CA ALA A 105 -17.58 0.91 22.61
C ALA A 105 -17.57 0.47 24.10
N PRO A 106 -18.70 0.08 24.72
CA PRO A 106 -18.69 -0.42 26.10
C PRO A 106 -17.84 -1.67 26.30
N LYS A 107 -17.80 -2.58 25.32
CA LYS A 107 -16.98 -3.80 25.41
C LYS A 107 -15.49 -3.50 25.31
N VAL A 108 -15.12 -2.59 24.39
CA VAL A 108 -13.75 -2.11 24.23
C VAL A 108 -13.29 -1.42 25.51
N PHE A 109 -14.11 -0.52 26.06
CA PHE A 109 -13.80 0.17 27.30
C PHE A 109 -13.67 -0.80 28.49
N LYS A 110 -14.60 -1.75 28.65
CA LYS A 110 -14.52 -2.79 29.70
C LYS A 110 -13.21 -3.54 29.69
N LYS A 111 -12.68 -3.82 28.50
CA LYS A 111 -11.44 -4.57 28.32
C LYS A 111 -10.19 -3.73 28.59
N TYR A 112 -10.14 -2.51 28.07
CA TYR A 112 -8.92 -1.71 28.06
C TYR A 112 -8.88 -0.60 29.10
N ARG A 113 -10.03 -0.02 29.47
CA ARG A 113 -10.17 1.09 30.44
C ARG A 113 -9.27 2.29 30.10
N LYS A 114 -9.20 2.64 28.82
CA LYS A 114 -8.34 3.70 28.29
C LYS A 114 -9.08 4.42 27.18
N GLU A 115 -8.63 5.62 26.85
CA GLU A 115 -9.06 6.31 25.65
C GLU A 115 -8.73 5.51 24.37
N LEU A 116 -9.55 5.67 23.34
CA LEU A 116 -9.35 4.96 22.08
C LEU A 116 -7.97 5.23 21.48
N LYS A 117 -7.48 6.46 21.57
CA LYS A 117 -6.17 6.86 21.07
C LYS A 117 -5.03 6.03 21.70
N ASP A 118 -5.10 5.76 22.98
CA ASP A 118 -4.09 4.97 23.70
C ASP A 118 -4.19 3.49 23.34
N ILE A 119 -5.41 2.98 23.13
CA ILE A 119 -5.64 1.61 22.68
C ILE A 119 -5.02 1.41 21.29
N VAL A 120 -5.31 2.34 20.39
CA VAL A 120 -4.85 2.30 19.00
C VAL A 120 -3.32 2.38 18.93
N ASN A 121 -2.71 3.36 19.59
CA ASN A 121 -1.26 3.58 19.53
C ASN A 121 -0.46 2.53 20.33
N GLY A 122 -1.06 1.89 21.31
CA GLY A 122 -0.41 0.90 22.14
C GLY A 122 -0.76 -0.53 21.74
N THR A 123 -1.97 -0.95 22.10
CA THR A 123 -2.39 -2.35 21.98
C THR A 123 -2.56 -2.78 20.53
N LEU A 124 -3.26 -1.99 19.72
CA LEU A 124 -3.48 -2.35 18.31
C LEU A 124 -2.18 -2.34 17.51
N PHE A 125 -1.24 -1.46 17.84
CA PHE A 125 0.09 -1.48 17.26
C PHE A 125 0.84 -2.80 17.51
N ASN A 126 0.67 -3.40 18.68
CA ASN A 126 1.26 -4.72 18.94
C ASN A 126 0.64 -5.81 18.06
N TYR A 127 -0.69 -5.78 17.84
CA TYR A 127 -1.33 -6.70 16.88
C TYR A 127 -0.81 -6.52 15.46
N VAL A 128 -0.56 -5.28 15.04
CA VAL A 128 0.07 -4.99 13.74
C VAL A 128 1.45 -5.63 13.67
N LYS A 129 2.33 -5.38 14.66
CA LYS A 129 3.67 -5.99 14.71
C LYS A 129 3.61 -7.52 14.68
N ASP A 130 2.70 -8.11 15.47
CA ASP A 130 2.56 -9.57 15.54
C ASP A 130 2.07 -10.17 14.22
N ALA A 131 1.13 -9.51 13.53
CA ALA A 131 0.66 -9.97 12.22
C ALA A 131 1.80 -10.02 11.19
N PHE A 132 2.59 -8.94 11.12
CA PHE A 132 3.77 -8.90 10.26
C PHE A 132 4.82 -9.94 10.66
N ARG A 133 5.15 -10.04 11.96
CA ARG A 133 6.14 -11.00 12.46
C ARG A 133 5.76 -12.44 12.15
N ILE A 134 4.51 -12.82 12.42
CA ILE A 134 4.03 -14.20 12.20
C ILE A 134 4.04 -14.56 10.72
N GLN A 135 3.67 -13.64 9.85
CA GLN A 135 3.61 -13.93 8.43
C GLN A 135 4.99 -13.87 7.76
N LEU A 136 5.79 -12.84 8.00
CA LEU A 136 7.12 -12.72 7.40
C LEU A 136 8.05 -13.86 7.79
N ASN A 137 7.99 -14.34 9.03
CA ASN A 137 8.77 -15.49 9.50
C ASN A 137 8.42 -16.83 8.79
N LYS A 138 7.33 -16.91 8.04
CA LYS A 138 6.99 -18.11 7.26
C LYS A 138 7.67 -18.17 5.92
N TYR A 139 8.08 -17.02 5.38
CA TYR A 139 8.61 -16.89 4.03
C TYR A 139 10.10 -16.52 4.05
N THR A 140 10.82 -17.01 3.06
CA THR A 140 12.19 -16.55 2.77
C THR A 140 12.14 -15.23 2.00
N THR A 141 13.25 -14.50 2.00
CA THR A 141 13.37 -13.24 1.27
C THR A 141 12.99 -13.36 -0.21
N ASP A 142 13.45 -14.41 -0.91
CA ASP A 142 13.10 -14.65 -2.30
C ASP A 142 11.58 -14.86 -2.51
N GLN A 143 10.93 -15.54 -1.57
CA GLN A 143 9.48 -15.76 -1.60
C GLN A 143 8.72 -14.45 -1.35
N ILE A 144 9.19 -13.61 -0.43
CA ILE A 144 8.59 -12.30 -0.14
C ILE A 144 8.71 -11.37 -1.36
N VAL A 145 9.88 -11.36 -2.02
CA VAL A 145 10.11 -10.55 -3.22
C VAL A 145 9.25 -11.02 -4.40
N SER A 146 9.20 -12.34 -4.60
CA SER A 146 8.51 -12.92 -5.76
C SER A 146 6.98 -12.95 -5.62
N ASN A 147 6.47 -13.06 -4.38
CA ASN A 147 5.04 -13.23 -4.09
C ASN A 147 4.54 -12.18 -3.09
N ARG A 148 4.96 -10.93 -3.28
CA ARG A 148 4.63 -9.82 -2.37
C ARG A 148 3.15 -9.72 -2.08
N ASP A 149 2.31 -9.78 -3.11
CA ASP A 149 0.85 -9.65 -2.99
C ASP A 149 0.24 -10.75 -2.11
N LEU A 150 0.76 -11.98 -2.19
CA LEU A 150 0.29 -13.10 -1.37
C LEU A 150 0.67 -12.90 0.10
N VAL A 151 1.88 -12.40 0.34
CA VAL A 151 2.36 -12.13 1.70
C VAL A 151 1.57 -10.99 2.32
N GLU A 152 1.35 -9.89 1.59
CA GLU A 152 0.57 -8.74 2.06
C GLU A 152 -0.88 -9.13 2.36
N LYS A 153 -1.53 -9.91 1.50
CA LYS A 153 -2.88 -10.45 1.76
C LYS A 153 -2.93 -11.36 2.98
N ALA A 154 -1.89 -12.18 3.20
CA ALA A 154 -1.81 -13.04 4.37
C ALA A 154 -1.65 -12.22 5.67
N ILE A 155 -0.89 -11.13 5.63
CA ILE A 155 -0.74 -10.19 6.74
C ILE A 155 -2.08 -9.50 7.03
N GLU A 156 -2.73 -8.99 5.98
CA GLU A 156 -4.04 -8.33 6.07
C GLU A 156 -5.10 -9.25 6.68
N ALA A 157 -5.20 -10.48 6.21
CA ALA A 157 -6.12 -11.48 6.74
C ALA A 157 -5.85 -11.82 8.22
N GLN A 158 -4.58 -11.95 8.59
CA GLN A 158 -4.17 -12.19 9.96
C GLN A 158 -4.52 -11.02 10.87
N LEU A 159 -4.23 -9.79 10.43
CA LEU A 159 -4.52 -8.56 11.16
C LEU A 159 -6.02 -8.33 11.28
N SER A 160 -6.78 -8.49 10.20
CA SER A 160 -8.25 -8.37 10.18
C SER A 160 -8.89 -9.31 11.19
N LYS A 161 -8.45 -10.56 11.25
CA LYS A 161 -8.94 -11.53 12.25
C LYS A 161 -8.60 -11.11 13.69
N ALA A 162 -7.39 -10.61 13.92
CA ALA A 162 -6.97 -10.16 15.24
C ALA A 162 -7.79 -8.93 15.68
N LEU A 163 -7.97 -7.95 14.80
CA LEU A 163 -8.75 -6.73 15.08
C LEU A 163 -10.24 -7.02 15.26
N ALA A 164 -10.82 -7.95 14.52
CA ALA A 164 -12.21 -8.36 14.69
C ALA A 164 -12.50 -8.92 16.09
N ASN A 165 -11.56 -9.66 16.67
CA ASN A 165 -11.66 -10.15 18.04
C ASN A 165 -11.62 -9.03 19.10
N GLU A 166 -11.08 -7.87 18.70
CA GLU A 166 -10.99 -6.66 19.53
C GLU A 166 -12.12 -5.66 19.23
N HIS A 167 -13.11 -6.05 18.43
CA HIS A 167 -14.23 -5.21 17.98
C HIS A 167 -13.85 -4.06 17.05
N PHE A 168 -12.74 -4.21 16.32
CA PHE A 168 -12.34 -3.29 15.26
C PHE A 168 -12.46 -3.95 13.89
N HIS A 169 -12.80 -3.16 12.90
CA HIS A 169 -12.82 -3.57 11.50
C HIS A 169 -11.64 -2.94 10.76
N LEU A 170 -10.86 -3.77 10.07
CA LEU A 170 -9.80 -3.33 9.20
C LEU A 170 -10.40 -2.92 7.85
N GLU A 171 -10.23 -1.66 7.44
CA GLU A 171 -10.65 -1.17 6.13
C GLU A 171 -9.53 -1.29 5.11
N GLN A 172 -8.30 -0.92 5.50
CA GLN A 172 -7.13 -0.97 4.62
C GLN A 172 -5.85 -1.14 5.40
N LEU A 173 -4.92 -1.91 4.85
CA LEU A 173 -3.55 -2.03 5.33
C LEU A 173 -2.59 -1.65 4.19
N THR A 174 -1.72 -0.67 4.45
CA THR A 174 -0.56 -0.38 3.61
C THR A 174 0.68 -0.86 4.34
N SER A 175 1.38 -1.83 3.76
CA SER A 175 2.48 -2.51 4.46
C SER A 175 3.73 -1.65 4.63
N GLY A 176 4.01 -0.74 3.70
CA GLY A 176 5.24 0.06 3.70
C GLY A 176 6.52 -0.79 3.75
N LEU A 177 6.48 -2.02 3.22
CA LEU A 177 7.58 -2.98 3.30
C LEU A 177 8.78 -2.52 2.49
N LYS A 178 9.91 -2.29 3.16
CA LYS A 178 11.20 -1.88 2.58
C LYS A 178 12.19 -3.04 2.69
N TYR A 179 12.84 -3.36 1.57
CA TYR A 179 13.83 -4.42 1.50
C TYR A 179 15.22 -3.92 1.94
N PRO A 180 16.07 -4.80 2.51
CA PRO A 180 17.47 -4.48 2.77
C PRO A 180 18.19 -4.08 1.48
N SER A 181 19.12 -3.12 1.56
CA SER A 181 19.86 -2.64 0.38
C SER A 181 20.63 -3.74 -0.34
N SER A 182 21.20 -4.68 0.39
CA SER A 182 21.90 -5.85 -0.17
C SER A 182 21.00 -6.73 -1.05
N ILE A 183 19.74 -6.90 -0.65
CA ILE A 183 18.77 -7.67 -1.43
C ILE A 183 18.34 -6.89 -2.68
N VAL A 184 18.12 -5.59 -2.55
CA VAL A 184 17.79 -4.72 -3.68
C VAL A 184 18.91 -4.74 -4.73
N GLU A 185 20.16 -4.68 -4.30
CA GLU A 185 21.32 -4.77 -5.20
C GLU A 185 21.41 -6.14 -5.88
N ALA A 186 21.25 -7.23 -5.14
CA ALA A 186 21.27 -8.59 -5.70
C ALA A 186 20.14 -8.79 -6.74
N VAL A 187 18.93 -8.34 -6.45
CA VAL A 187 17.80 -8.38 -7.39
C VAL A 187 18.07 -7.52 -8.63
N ASN A 188 18.62 -6.33 -8.46
CA ASN A 188 18.97 -5.46 -9.58
C ASN A 188 20.05 -6.07 -10.47
N GLN A 189 21.10 -6.68 -9.88
CA GLN A 189 22.14 -7.38 -10.63
C GLN A 189 21.57 -8.58 -11.39
N LYS A 190 20.73 -9.41 -10.76
CA LYS A 190 20.03 -10.52 -11.41
C LYS A 190 19.17 -10.05 -12.59
N ASN A 191 18.37 -9.00 -12.38
CA ASN A 191 17.52 -8.45 -13.44
C ASN A 191 18.35 -7.89 -14.59
N LYS A 192 19.48 -7.23 -14.30
CA LYS A 192 20.41 -6.74 -15.32
C LYS A 192 20.99 -7.90 -16.13
N ALA A 193 21.46 -8.96 -15.48
CA ALA A 193 21.98 -10.14 -16.16
C ALA A 193 20.92 -10.83 -17.05
N ILE A 194 19.68 -10.94 -16.58
CA ILE A 194 18.57 -11.48 -17.39
C ILE A 194 18.30 -10.60 -18.62
N GLN A 195 18.29 -9.28 -18.45
CA GLN A 195 18.06 -8.34 -19.57
C GLN A 195 19.21 -8.41 -20.58
N GLU A 196 20.46 -8.52 -20.13
CA GLU A 196 21.62 -8.66 -21.01
C GLU A 196 21.56 -9.98 -21.80
N ALA A 197 21.21 -11.09 -21.14
CA ALA A 197 21.00 -12.38 -21.80
C ALA A 197 19.87 -12.31 -22.86
N GLN A 198 18.75 -11.66 -22.52
CA GLN A 198 17.64 -11.49 -23.46
C GLN A 198 18.02 -10.60 -24.65
N ARG A 199 18.80 -9.53 -24.42
CA ARG A 199 19.33 -8.69 -25.50
C ARG A 199 20.24 -9.49 -26.44
N ALA A 200 21.15 -10.30 -25.88
CA ALA A 200 22.03 -11.15 -26.67
C ALA A 200 21.25 -12.17 -27.53
N LEU A 201 20.21 -12.80 -26.98
CA LEU A 201 19.33 -13.70 -27.74
C LEU A 201 18.59 -12.98 -28.86
N ASN A 202 18.06 -11.79 -28.60
CA ASN A 202 17.39 -10.98 -29.60
C ASN A 202 18.36 -10.55 -30.71
N GLU A 203 19.59 -10.16 -30.37
CA GLU A 203 20.62 -9.80 -31.37
C GLU A 203 20.96 -10.97 -32.27
N VAL A 204 21.12 -12.18 -31.72
CA VAL A 204 21.34 -13.40 -32.51
C VAL A 204 20.15 -13.68 -33.43
N ALA A 205 18.91 -13.48 -32.95
CA ALA A 205 17.72 -13.67 -33.78
C ALA A 205 17.66 -12.65 -34.93
N VAL A 206 17.98 -11.37 -34.66
CA VAL A 206 18.05 -10.33 -35.68
C VAL A 206 19.12 -10.66 -36.75
N LYS A 207 20.34 -11.03 -36.31
CA LYS A 207 21.43 -11.41 -37.26
C LYS A 207 21.07 -12.62 -38.11
N LYS A 208 20.37 -13.62 -37.54
CA LYS A 208 19.86 -14.75 -38.32
C LYS A 208 18.85 -14.31 -39.37
N ALA A 209 17.90 -13.46 -38.99
CA ALA A 209 16.89 -12.94 -39.93
C ALA A 209 17.52 -12.09 -41.05
N GLU A 210 18.55 -11.29 -40.73
CA GLU A 210 19.31 -10.52 -41.74
C GLU A 210 20.08 -11.46 -42.69
N ALA A 211 20.73 -12.49 -42.17
CA ALA A 211 21.42 -13.48 -42.98
C ALA A 211 20.46 -14.25 -43.91
N GLU A 212 19.29 -14.66 -43.43
CA GLU A 212 18.25 -15.29 -44.23
C GLU A 212 17.74 -14.33 -45.33
N LYS A 213 17.51 -13.04 -45.01
CA LYS A 213 17.12 -12.02 -45.96
C LYS A 213 18.15 -11.85 -47.05
N MET A 214 19.45 -11.77 -46.73
CA MET A 214 20.54 -11.70 -47.71
C MET A 214 20.59 -12.94 -48.62
N LEU A 215 20.39 -14.13 -48.02
CA LEU A 215 20.34 -15.39 -48.77
C LEU A 215 19.17 -15.41 -49.78
N VAL A 216 17.98 -14.97 -49.36
CA VAL A 216 16.81 -14.88 -50.25
C VAL A 216 17.02 -13.86 -51.33
N GLN A 217 17.60 -12.70 -51.02
CA GLN A 217 17.93 -11.67 -52.01
C GLN A 217 18.94 -12.19 -53.03
N ALA A 218 20.03 -12.80 -52.59
CA ALA A 218 21.05 -13.37 -53.49
C ALA A 218 20.47 -14.48 -54.40
N LYS A 219 19.55 -15.33 -53.90
CA LYS A 219 18.85 -16.33 -54.70
C LYS A 219 17.95 -15.68 -55.74
N ALA A 220 17.18 -14.67 -55.34
CA ALA A 220 16.28 -13.95 -56.26
C ALA A 220 17.07 -13.19 -57.36
N GLU A 221 18.20 -12.57 -57.00
CA GLU A 221 19.08 -11.93 -58.00
C GLU A 221 19.70 -12.94 -58.98
N ARG A 222 20.11 -14.10 -58.47
CA ARG A 222 20.61 -15.18 -59.32
C ARG A 222 19.56 -15.68 -60.28
N GLU A 223 18.33 -15.98 -59.81
CA GLU A 223 17.23 -16.41 -60.67
C GLU A 223 16.85 -15.32 -61.71
N ALA A 224 16.82 -14.06 -61.27
CA ALA A 224 16.56 -12.95 -62.18
C ALA A 224 17.64 -12.81 -63.26
N ASN A 225 18.91 -13.02 -62.91
CA ASN A 225 20.03 -13.00 -63.87
C ASN A 225 20.02 -14.21 -64.81
N GLU A 226 19.70 -15.40 -64.31
CA GLU A 226 19.53 -16.61 -65.13
C GLU A 226 18.38 -16.41 -66.15
N LEU A 227 17.24 -15.87 -65.74
CA LEU A 227 16.12 -15.55 -66.64
C LEU A 227 16.49 -14.48 -67.69
N LYS A 228 17.21 -13.44 -67.23
CA LYS A 228 17.74 -12.42 -68.20
C LYS A 228 18.69 -13.03 -69.24
N THR A 229 19.62 -13.87 -68.78
CA THR A 229 20.58 -14.53 -69.65
C THR A 229 19.90 -15.51 -70.60
N ALA A 230 18.91 -16.27 -70.12
CA ALA A 230 18.12 -17.16 -70.99
C ALA A 230 17.25 -16.41 -72.03
N SER A 231 16.82 -15.19 -71.73
CA SER A 231 16.04 -14.34 -72.62
C SER A 231 16.89 -13.59 -73.63
N LEU A 232 18.21 -13.49 -73.47
CA LEU A 232 19.15 -12.81 -74.35
C LEU A 232 19.50 -13.70 -75.55
N THR A 233 18.60 -13.73 -76.57
CA THR A 233 18.92 -14.35 -77.83
C THR A 233 19.88 -13.45 -78.61
N PRO A 234 20.71 -14.00 -79.58
CA PRO A 234 21.63 -13.20 -80.38
C PRO A 234 20.96 -12.03 -81.12
N ALA A 235 19.68 -12.19 -81.49
CA ALA A 235 18.90 -11.12 -82.14
C ALA A 235 18.56 -9.97 -81.20
N ILE A 236 18.26 -10.25 -79.94
CA ILE A 236 17.98 -9.23 -78.91
C ILE A 236 19.26 -8.49 -78.54
N LEU A 237 20.41 -9.18 -78.42
CA LEU A 237 21.71 -8.56 -78.15
C LEU A 237 22.09 -7.60 -79.34
N GLN A 238 21.83 -7.98 -80.58
CA GLN A 238 22.07 -7.15 -81.73
C GLN A 238 21.17 -5.91 -81.71
N LYS A 239 19.89 -6.06 -81.37
CA LYS A 239 18.95 -4.93 -81.24
C LYS A 239 19.38 -3.96 -80.12
N MET A 240 19.75 -4.45 -78.98
CA MET A 240 20.24 -3.61 -77.88
C MET A 240 21.56 -2.91 -78.23
N TRP A 241 22.39 -3.53 -79.02
CA TRP A 241 23.63 -2.92 -79.51
C TRP A 241 23.35 -1.79 -80.44
N ILE A 242 22.41 -1.95 -81.36
CA ILE A 242 21.94 -0.94 -82.33
C ILE A 242 21.28 0.25 -81.60
N GLU A 243 20.43 -0.02 -80.55
CA GLU A 243 19.75 1.04 -79.79
C GLU A 243 20.69 1.88 -78.91
N LYS A 244 21.81 1.31 -78.46
CA LYS A 244 22.81 2.03 -77.66
C LYS A 244 23.94 2.63 -78.49
N TRP A 245 23.99 2.34 -79.83
CA TRP A 245 25.03 2.87 -80.68
C TRP A 245 24.82 4.36 -81.02
N ASP A 246 25.82 5.17 -80.65
CA ASP A 246 25.83 6.62 -80.85
C ASP A 246 26.14 7.05 -82.28
N GLY A 247 26.20 6.12 -83.24
CA GLY A 247 26.46 6.38 -84.65
C GLY A 247 27.94 6.62 -85.02
N LYS A 248 28.84 6.45 -84.04
CA LYS A 248 30.29 6.63 -84.31
C LYS A 248 31.00 5.28 -84.36
N LEU A 249 31.84 5.10 -85.38
CA LEU A 249 32.71 3.93 -85.38
C LEU A 249 33.76 4.00 -84.28
N PRO A 250 34.03 2.90 -83.61
CA PRO A 250 35.07 2.89 -82.59
C PRO A 250 36.41 3.19 -83.22
N VAL A 251 37.05 4.29 -82.81
CA VAL A 251 38.40 4.63 -83.24
C VAL A 251 39.31 3.68 -82.43
N TYR A 252 39.88 2.69 -83.18
CA TYR A 252 40.93 1.85 -82.60
C TYR A 252 42.18 2.71 -82.41
N GLY A 253 42.28 3.29 -81.18
CA GLY A 253 43.54 3.83 -80.67
C GLY A 253 44.39 2.72 -80.16
N ASN A 254 45.64 2.68 -80.54
CA ASN A 254 46.65 1.79 -79.98
C ASN A 254 46.59 1.87 -78.43
N VAL A 255 46.27 0.75 -77.79
CA VAL A 255 46.51 0.57 -76.34
C VAL A 255 47.99 0.22 -76.20
N PRO A 256 48.76 0.96 -75.35
CA PRO A 256 50.16 0.65 -75.08
C PRO A 256 50.32 -0.65 -74.33
#